data_0b27e7b6d8aa47340d5a7df00b73a9a1
#
_entry.id   0b27e7b6d8aa47340d5a7df00b73a9a1
#
_cell.length_a   1.000
_cell.length_b   1.000
_cell.length_c   1.000
_cell.angle_alpha   90.00
_cell.angle_beta   90.00
_cell.angle_gamma   90.00
#
_symmetry.space_group_name_H-M   'P 1'
#
loop_
_entity.id
_entity.type
_entity.pdbx_description
1 polymer ?
#
loop_
_entity_poly.entity_id
_entity_poly.type
_entity_poly.pdbx_seq_one_letter_code
_entity_poly.pdbx_strand_id
1 'polypeptide(L)'
;FMKANAGAAAAAAAGLSVPGVARAVVGQQEAIKWDKAPCRFCGTGCGVLVGTQQGRVVACQGDPDAPVNRGLNCIKGYFLPKIMYGKDRLTQPLLRMKNGKYDKEGEFTPITWDQAFDVMEEKFKTALKEKGPESIGMFGSGQWTIWEGYAASKLFKAGFRSNNIDPNARHCMASAVVGFMRTFGMDEPMGCYDDIEQADAFVLWGANMAEMHPILWSRITNRRLSNQNVTVAVLSTYQHRSFE
;
A
#
# COMPACT_ATOMS: atom_id res chain seq x y z
N PHE A 1 18.03 19.77 -11.44
CA PHE A 1 18.73 18.82 -10.57
C PHE A 1 19.77 17.99 -11.34
N MET A 2 19.41 17.36 -12.45
CA MET A 2 20.36 16.57 -13.27
C MET A 2 21.48 17.42 -13.93
N LYS A 3 21.20 18.66 -14.32
CA LYS A 3 22.22 19.55 -14.93
C LYS A 3 23.28 20.03 -13.92
N ALA A 4 22.93 20.21 -12.65
CA ALA A 4 23.87 20.62 -11.61
C ALA A 4 24.82 19.47 -11.21
N ASN A 5 24.32 18.21 -11.20
CA ASN A 5 25.16 17.04 -10.92
C ASN A 5 26.12 16.68 -12.05
N ALA A 6 25.76 16.96 -13.31
CA ALA A 6 26.66 16.74 -14.45
C ALA A 6 27.85 17.71 -14.43
N GLY A 7 27.64 18.95 -13.98
CA GLY A 7 28.71 19.94 -13.81
C GLY A 7 29.72 19.57 -12.71
N ALA A 8 29.25 19.05 -11.59
CA ALA A 8 30.10 18.61 -10.49
C ALA A 8 30.93 17.36 -10.83
N ALA A 9 30.36 16.41 -11.59
CA ALA A 9 31.07 15.23 -12.06
C ALA A 9 32.14 15.58 -13.11
N ALA A 10 31.87 16.53 -14.01
CA ALA A 10 32.84 17.00 -15.00
C ALA A 10 34.02 17.75 -14.35
N ALA A 11 33.78 18.56 -13.31
CA ALA A 11 34.82 19.25 -12.56
C ALA A 11 35.75 18.30 -11.78
N ALA A 12 35.18 17.23 -11.21
CA ALA A 12 35.95 16.17 -10.53
C ALA A 12 36.82 15.35 -11.51
N ALA A 13 36.32 15.08 -12.72
CA ALA A 13 37.07 14.35 -13.78
C ALA A 13 38.19 15.18 -14.36
N ALA A 14 38.12 16.53 -14.30
CA ALA A 14 39.17 17.44 -14.80
C ALA A 14 40.26 17.75 -13.75
N GLY A 15 40.23 17.14 -12.55
CA GLY A 15 41.23 17.36 -11.50
C GLY A 15 41.25 18.78 -10.91
N LEU A 16 40.25 19.58 -11.17
CA LEU A 16 40.11 20.94 -10.63
C LEU A 16 39.55 20.89 -9.21
N SER A 17 40.44 20.93 -8.22
CA SER A 17 40.01 21.15 -6.84
C SER A 17 39.57 22.62 -6.65
N VAL A 18 38.30 22.90 -6.60
CA VAL A 18 37.73 24.20 -6.24
C VAL A 18 37.04 24.08 -4.87
N PRO A 19 37.82 24.22 -3.77
CA PRO A 19 37.35 23.88 -2.41
C PRO A 19 36.19 24.78 -1.91
N GLY A 20 36.03 25.94 -2.46
CA GLY A 20 35.03 26.92 -2.03
C GLY A 20 33.66 26.80 -2.73
N VAL A 21 33.66 26.49 -4.03
CA VAL A 21 32.42 26.46 -4.83
C VAL A 21 31.66 25.16 -4.65
N ALA A 22 32.37 24.03 -4.43
CA ALA A 22 31.74 22.76 -4.14
C ALA A 22 30.95 22.78 -2.81
N ARG A 23 31.42 23.49 -1.79
CA ARG A 23 30.73 23.67 -0.51
C ARG A 23 29.54 24.63 -0.59
N ALA A 24 29.54 25.59 -1.51
CA ALA A 24 28.42 26.54 -1.67
C ALA A 24 27.27 25.96 -2.53
N VAL A 25 27.57 25.00 -3.41
CA VAL A 25 26.54 24.31 -4.23
C VAL A 25 25.96 23.09 -3.50
N VAL A 26 26.71 22.46 -2.65
CA VAL A 26 26.24 21.46 -1.69
C VAL A 26 26.05 22.18 -0.35
N GLY A 27 25.03 23.07 -0.26
CA GLY A 27 24.54 23.53 1.03
C GLY A 27 24.35 22.31 1.92
N GLN A 28 24.57 22.44 3.24
CA GLN A 28 24.39 21.36 4.20
C GLN A 28 23.00 20.71 3.99
N GLN A 29 22.92 19.77 3.04
CA GLN A 29 21.73 18.95 2.89
C GLN A 29 21.72 18.01 4.08
N GLU A 30 20.72 18.15 4.90
CA GLU A 30 20.43 17.19 5.96
C GLU A 30 20.49 15.78 5.36
N ALA A 31 21.21 14.87 6.02
CA ALA A 31 21.33 13.50 5.54
C ALA A 31 19.94 12.84 5.46
N ILE A 32 19.72 12.03 4.44
CA ILE A 32 18.47 11.26 4.34
C ILE A 32 18.41 10.28 5.50
N LYS A 33 17.37 10.37 6.32
CA LYS A 33 17.06 9.40 7.36
C LYS A 33 16.22 8.27 6.75
N TRP A 34 16.65 7.02 6.97
CA TRP A 34 15.99 5.84 6.47
C TRP A 34 15.25 5.10 7.59
N ASP A 35 13.98 4.81 7.36
CA ASP A 35 13.13 4.04 8.28
C ASP A 35 12.49 2.86 7.52
N LYS A 36 12.32 1.72 8.20
CA LYS A 36 11.68 0.53 7.62
C LYS A 36 10.15 0.70 7.61
N ALA A 37 9.53 0.26 6.52
CA ALA A 37 8.07 0.23 6.39
C ALA A 37 7.63 -0.93 5.50
N PRO A 38 6.39 -1.42 5.62
CA PRO A 38 5.81 -2.35 4.65
C PRO A 38 5.32 -1.60 3.41
N CYS A 39 5.50 -2.20 2.24
CA CYS A 39 4.86 -1.74 1.03
C CYS A 39 3.35 -2.01 1.10
N ARG A 40 2.51 -1.02 0.80
CA ARG A 40 1.06 -1.12 0.93
C ARG A 40 0.31 -1.51 -0.34
N PHE A 41 0.98 -1.76 -1.46
CA PHE A 41 0.28 -1.96 -2.74
C PHE A 41 -0.35 -3.33 -2.90
N CYS A 42 0.41 -4.39 -2.73
CA CYS A 42 -0.11 -5.75 -2.93
C CYS A 42 0.21 -6.66 -1.75
N GLY A 43 -0.42 -7.82 -1.71
CA GLY A 43 -0.28 -8.78 -0.62
C GLY A 43 1.06 -9.51 -0.56
N THR A 44 2.02 -9.21 -1.44
CA THR A 44 3.36 -9.83 -1.38
C THR A 44 4.04 -9.58 -0.05
N GLY A 45 3.85 -8.38 0.56
CA GLY A 45 4.42 -8.07 1.87
C GLY A 45 5.88 -7.61 1.83
N CYS A 46 6.29 -6.94 0.76
CA CYS A 46 7.65 -6.41 0.63
C CYS A 46 7.98 -5.41 1.74
N GLY A 47 9.17 -5.54 2.33
CA GLY A 47 9.76 -4.50 3.16
C GLY A 47 10.40 -3.40 2.29
N VAL A 48 10.23 -2.15 2.70
CA VAL A 48 10.84 -1.01 2.04
C VAL A 48 11.57 -0.12 3.05
N LEU A 49 12.60 0.56 2.57
CA LEU A 49 13.25 1.64 3.27
C LEU A 49 12.71 2.96 2.73
N VAL A 50 12.15 3.77 3.61
CA VAL A 50 11.60 5.09 3.30
C VAL A 50 12.60 6.14 3.74
N GLY A 51 13.10 6.93 2.79
CA GLY A 51 14.05 8.01 3.04
C GLY A 51 13.34 9.34 3.25
N THR A 52 13.58 9.95 4.40
CA THR A 52 13.05 11.28 4.76
C THR A 52 14.15 12.32 4.83
N GLN A 53 13.86 13.53 4.39
CA GLN A 53 14.75 14.68 4.44
C GLN A 53 13.91 15.93 4.63
N GLN A 54 14.24 16.77 5.61
CA GLN A 54 13.51 18.00 5.94
C GLN A 54 12.00 17.77 6.14
N GLY A 55 11.64 16.68 6.83
CA GLY A 55 10.24 16.32 7.09
C GLY A 55 9.44 15.82 5.88
N ARG A 56 10.10 15.56 4.74
CA ARG A 56 9.47 15.04 3.52
C ARG A 56 10.03 13.67 3.15
N VAL A 57 9.17 12.79 2.66
CA VAL A 57 9.61 11.54 2.03
C VAL A 57 10.17 11.86 0.65
N VAL A 58 11.45 11.55 0.44
CA VAL A 58 12.18 11.86 -0.78
C VAL A 58 12.60 10.62 -1.58
N ALA A 59 12.64 9.46 -0.93
CA ALA A 59 13.06 8.20 -1.56
C ALA A 59 12.33 6.99 -0.98
N CYS A 60 12.26 5.93 -1.76
CA CYS A 60 11.80 4.61 -1.33
C CYS A 60 12.58 3.55 -2.10
N GLN A 61 13.09 2.55 -1.39
CA GLN A 61 13.79 1.40 -1.99
C GLN A 61 13.44 0.12 -1.25
N GLY A 62 13.74 -1.04 -1.85
CA GLY A 62 13.54 -2.33 -1.19
C GLY A 62 14.47 -2.48 0.02
N ASP A 63 13.95 -3.07 1.10
CA ASP A 63 14.74 -3.41 2.28
C ASP A 63 15.55 -4.70 2.00
N PRO A 64 16.89 -4.66 2.00
CA PRO A 64 17.71 -5.86 1.77
C PRO A 64 17.57 -6.90 2.88
N ASP A 65 17.19 -6.52 4.08
CA ASP A 65 17.00 -7.44 5.21
C ASP A 65 15.61 -8.09 5.21
N ALA A 66 14.68 -7.61 4.37
CA ALA A 66 13.35 -8.17 4.30
C ALA A 66 13.34 -9.53 3.58
N PRO A 67 12.88 -10.62 4.23
CA PRO A 67 12.97 -11.98 3.67
C PRO A 67 12.11 -12.16 2.40
N VAL A 68 11.05 -11.39 2.27
CA VAL A 68 10.11 -11.50 1.15
C VAL A 68 10.71 -11.01 -0.16
N ASN A 69 11.27 -9.83 -0.17
CA ASN A 69 11.75 -9.14 -1.38
C ASN A 69 13.29 -9.00 -1.45
N ARG A 70 14.03 -9.24 -0.38
CA ARG A 70 15.51 -9.30 -0.35
C ARG A 70 16.15 -8.11 -1.08
N GLY A 71 15.71 -6.89 -0.78
CA GLY A 71 16.19 -5.66 -1.41
C GLY A 71 15.52 -5.31 -2.75
N LEU A 72 14.77 -6.20 -3.36
CA LEU A 72 14.05 -5.92 -4.59
C LEU A 72 12.84 -4.99 -4.31
N ASN A 73 12.52 -4.17 -5.30
CA ASN A 73 11.31 -3.35 -5.25
C ASN A 73 10.72 -3.23 -6.66
N CYS A 74 9.42 -3.37 -6.79
CA CYS A 74 8.76 -3.18 -8.07
C CYS A 74 8.43 -1.70 -8.30
N ILE A 75 8.01 -1.36 -9.51
CA ILE A 75 7.67 0.02 -9.88
C ILE A 75 6.63 0.65 -8.94
N LYS A 76 5.66 -0.11 -8.46
CA LYS A 76 4.65 0.39 -7.52
C LYS A 76 5.29 0.85 -6.20
N GLY A 77 6.19 0.05 -5.65
CA GLY A 77 6.92 0.37 -4.42
C GLY A 77 7.87 1.56 -4.56
N TYR A 78 8.56 1.69 -5.70
CA TYR A 78 9.41 2.85 -5.94
C TYR A 78 8.63 4.16 -5.98
N PHE A 79 7.39 4.15 -6.45
CA PHE A 79 6.54 5.33 -6.51
C PHE A 79 5.64 5.53 -5.28
N LEU A 80 5.81 4.72 -4.25
CA LEU A 80 5.05 4.84 -3.00
C LEU A 80 5.02 6.28 -2.44
N PRO A 81 6.14 7.04 -2.39
CA PRO A 81 6.13 8.41 -1.90
C PRO A 81 5.25 9.37 -2.72
N LYS A 82 5.05 9.11 -4.01
CA LYS A 82 4.24 9.99 -4.87
C LYS A 82 2.77 10.02 -4.49
N ILE A 83 2.26 8.97 -3.85
CA ILE A 83 0.87 8.92 -3.35
C ILE A 83 0.63 10.04 -2.34
N MET A 84 1.66 10.38 -1.54
CA MET A 84 1.55 11.40 -0.49
C MET A 84 1.53 12.83 -1.06
N TYR A 85 2.09 13.04 -2.24
CA TYR A 85 2.33 14.36 -2.83
C TYR A 85 1.64 14.57 -4.17
N GLY A 86 0.65 13.75 -4.51
CA GLY A 86 -0.18 13.93 -5.69
C GLY A 86 -0.95 15.26 -5.61
N LYS A 87 -1.14 15.93 -6.75
CA LYS A 87 -1.90 17.19 -6.80
C LYS A 87 -3.37 17.02 -6.42
N ASP A 88 -3.88 15.82 -6.61
CA ASP A 88 -5.24 15.39 -6.31
C ASP A 88 -5.38 14.75 -4.91
N ARG A 89 -4.28 14.74 -4.14
CA ARG A 89 -4.31 14.24 -2.76
C ARG A 89 -5.19 15.12 -1.89
N LEU A 90 -6.25 14.53 -1.34
CA LEU A 90 -7.10 15.22 -0.38
C LEU A 90 -6.35 15.45 0.94
N THR A 91 -6.34 16.69 1.39
CA THR A 91 -5.71 17.12 2.65
C THR A 91 -6.71 17.69 3.66
N GLN A 92 -7.96 17.82 3.25
CA GLN A 92 -9.08 18.31 4.05
C GLN A 92 -10.30 17.46 3.82
N PRO A 93 -11.21 17.34 4.80
CA PRO A 93 -12.52 16.74 4.59
C PRO A 93 -13.33 17.53 3.53
N LEU A 94 -14.10 16.83 2.74
CA LEU A 94 -14.98 17.42 1.75
C LEU A 94 -16.42 17.07 2.09
N LEU A 95 -17.31 18.06 2.05
CA LEU A 95 -18.76 17.90 2.21
C LEU A 95 -19.47 18.37 0.94
N ARG A 96 -20.47 17.63 0.49
CA ARG A 96 -21.34 18.12 -0.59
C ARG A 96 -22.21 19.24 -0.08
N MET A 97 -22.13 20.42 -0.72
CA MET A 97 -22.81 21.62 -0.29
C MET A 97 -23.49 22.34 -1.45
N LYS A 98 -24.65 22.89 -1.17
CA LYS A 98 -25.41 23.80 -2.07
C LYS A 98 -25.95 24.95 -1.25
N ASN A 99 -25.68 26.18 -1.69
CA ASN A 99 -26.09 27.40 -0.98
C ASN A 99 -25.67 27.44 0.51
N GLY A 100 -24.45 26.98 0.82
CA GLY A 100 -23.89 26.96 2.16
C GLY A 100 -24.46 25.88 3.11
N LYS A 101 -25.26 24.95 2.61
CA LYS A 101 -25.86 23.86 3.39
C LYS A 101 -25.50 22.50 2.77
N TYR A 102 -25.46 21.45 3.60
CA TYR A 102 -25.31 20.09 3.12
C TYR A 102 -26.44 19.75 2.13
N ASP A 103 -26.05 19.22 0.98
CA ASP A 103 -26.96 18.75 -0.05
C ASP A 103 -26.29 17.63 -0.82
N LYS A 104 -26.90 16.44 -0.89
CA LYS A 104 -26.29 15.28 -1.54
C LYS A 104 -26.07 15.47 -3.04
N GLU A 105 -26.77 16.40 -3.67
CA GLU A 105 -26.60 16.82 -5.07
C GLU A 105 -25.65 18.02 -5.21
N GLY A 106 -25.09 18.51 -4.09
CA GLY A 106 -24.18 19.66 -4.05
C GLY A 106 -22.76 19.31 -4.50
N GLU A 107 -21.95 20.36 -4.69
CA GLU A 107 -20.54 20.24 -5.04
C GLU A 107 -19.67 19.96 -3.80
N PHE A 108 -18.57 19.23 -3.99
CA PHE A 108 -17.63 18.96 -2.92
C PHE A 108 -16.92 20.26 -2.50
N THR A 109 -17.15 20.67 -1.27
CA THR A 109 -16.58 21.87 -0.67
C THR A 109 -15.66 21.47 0.50
N PRO A 110 -14.44 22.01 0.61
CA PRO A 110 -13.56 21.78 1.75
C PRO A 110 -14.18 22.32 3.04
N ILE A 111 -14.12 21.52 4.10
CA ILE A 111 -14.58 21.88 5.44
C ILE A 111 -13.50 21.54 6.47
N THR A 112 -13.64 22.03 7.70
CA THR A 112 -12.77 21.65 8.81
C THR A 112 -13.09 20.25 9.33
N TRP A 113 -12.16 19.63 10.06
CA TRP A 113 -12.39 18.35 10.72
C TRP A 113 -13.51 18.45 11.77
N ASP A 114 -13.58 19.57 12.53
CA ASP A 114 -14.63 19.77 13.52
C ASP A 114 -16.01 19.79 12.86
N GLN A 115 -16.15 20.54 11.77
CA GLN A 115 -17.39 20.54 10.98
C GLN A 115 -17.75 19.15 10.44
N ALA A 116 -16.76 18.38 10.00
CA ALA A 116 -16.99 17.00 9.54
C ALA A 116 -17.49 16.12 10.67
N PHE A 117 -16.89 16.20 11.86
CA PHE A 117 -17.31 15.43 13.03
C PHE A 117 -18.70 15.86 13.52
N ASP A 118 -19.02 17.15 13.54
CA ASP A 118 -20.36 17.64 13.92
C ASP A 118 -21.44 17.06 13.01
N VAL A 119 -21.21 17.06 11.69
CA VAL A 119 -22.15 16.47 10.72
C VAL A 119 -22.29 14.97 10.94
N MET A 120 -21.19 14.24 11.13
CA MET A 120 -21.22 12.80 11.39
C MET A 120 -21.93 12.48 12.69
N GLU A 121 -21.66 13.22 13.75
CA GLU A 121 -22.29 13.05 15.06
C GLU A 121 -23.80 13.26 14.97
N GLU A 122 -24.24 14.36 14.37
CA GLU A 122 -25.67 14.65 14.17
C GLU A 122 -26.37 13.51 13.41
N LYS A 123 -25.78 13.05 12.29
CA LYS A 123 -26.40 12.00 11.47
C LYS A 123 -26.45 10.66 12.18
N PHE A 124 -25.37 10.29 12.86
CA PHE A 124 -25.33 9.03 13.63
C PHE A 124 -26.27 9.05 14.81
N LYS A 125 -26.31 10.14 15.59
CA LYS A 125 -27.25 10.27 16.72
C LYS A 125 -28.72 10.20 16.25
N THR A 126 -29.03 10.87 15.16
CA THR A 126 -30.36 10.85 14.56
C THR A 126 -30.73 9.44 14.11
N ALA A 127 -29.86 8.76 13.37
CA ALA A 127 -30.12 7.40 12.91
C ALA A 127 -30.29 6.42 14.06
N LEU A 128 -29.43 6.49 15.07
CA LEU A 128 -29.53 5.64 16.28
C LEU A 128 -30.84 5.87 17.03
N LYS A 129 -31.25 7.13 17.19
CA LYS A 129 -32.48 7.48 17.90
C LYS A 129 -33.75 7.05 17.15
N GLU A 130 -33.78 7.23 15.84
CA GLU A 130 -34.97 6.98 15.03
C GLU A 130 -35.11 5.54 14.58
N LYS A 131 -33.98 4.86 14.29
CA LYS A 131 -33.96 3.56 13.61
C LYS A 131 -33.17 2.49 14.38
N GLY A 132 -32.50 2.87 15.48
CA GLY A 132 -31.72 1.97 16.32
C GLY A 132 -30.33 1.59 15.73
N PRO A 133 -29.59 0.72 16.45
CA PRO A 133 -28.21 0.34 16.10
C PRO A 133 -28.02 -0.27 14.72
N GLU A 134 -29.02 -0.99 14.24
CA GLU A 134 -28.97 -1.67 12.93
C GLU A 134 -29.02 -0.72 11.73
N SER A 135 -29.26 0.58 11.96
CA SER A 135 -29.32 1.58 10.90
C SER A 135 -27.97 2.08 10.43
N ILE A 136 -26.89 1.75 11.15
CA ILE A 136 -25.53 2.19 10.85
C ILE A 136 -24.68 0.97 10.53
N GLY A 137 -23.95 1.05 9.44
CA GLY A 137 -22.99 0.01 9.04
C GLY A 137 -21.66 0.60 8.58
N MET A 138 -20.59 -0.19 8.67
CA MET A 138 -19.26 0.17 8.19
C MET A 138 -18.65 -0.94 7.37
N PHE A 139 -18.15 -0.60 6.20
CA PHE A 139 -17.23 -1.44 5.44
C PHE A 139 -15.80 -1.03 5.79
N GLY A 140 -15.08 -1.95 6.44
CA GLY A 140 -13.69 -1.73 6.84
C GLY A 140 -12.70 -1.98 5.73
N SER A 141 -11.44 -1.72 6.01
CA SER A 141 -10.33 -1.93 5.08
C SER A 141 -9.33 -2.94 5.63
N GLY A 142 -8.80 -3.81 4.76
CA GLY A 142 -7.66 -4.68 5.08
C GLY A 142 -6.33 -3.92 5.20
N GLN A 143 -6.31 -2.64 4.86
CA GLN A 143 -5.13 -1.77 4.99
C GLN A 143 -5.15 -0.90 6.24
N TRP A 144 -6.12 -1.06 7.11
CA TRP A 144 -6.11 -0.43 8.41
C TRP A 144 -4.93 -0.92 9.26
N THR A 145 -4.39 -0.01 10.04
CA THR A 145 -3.52 -0.38 11.16
C THR A 145 -4.33 -1.09 12.25
N ILE A 146 -3.65 -1.79 13.15
CA ILE A 146 -4.30 -2.43 14.30
C ILE A 146 -5.10 -1.42 15.12
N TRP A 147 -4.55 -0.20 15.31
CA TRP A 147 -5.22 0.86 16.08
C TRP A 147 -6.49 1.38 15.42
N GLU A 148 -6.48 1.56 14.10
CA GLU A 148 -7.66 1.97 13.33
C GLU A 148 -8.75 0.89 13.42
N GLY A 149 -8.40 -0.37 13.22
CA GLY A 149 -9.33 -1.49 13.37
C GLY A 149 -9.90 -1.62 14.78
N TYR A 150 -9.06 -1.44 15.80
CA TYR A 150 -9.50 -1.43 17.20
C TYR A 150 -10.48 -0.28 17.49
N ALA A 151 -10.14 0.94 17.06
CA ALA A 151 -10.99 2.11 17.25
C ALA A 151 -12.36 1.95 16.57
N ALA A 152 -12.36 1.47 15.32
CA ALA A 152 -13.59 1.20 14.57
C ALA A 152 -14.45 0.14 15.26
N SER A 153 -13.86 -0.98 15.70
CA SER A 153 -14.56 -2.05 16.42
C SER A 153 -15.12 -1.57 17.75
N LYS A 154 -14.37 -0.76 18.49
CA LYS A 154 -14.82 -0.16 19.76
C LYS A 154 -15.99 0.80 19.53
N LEU A 155 -15.92 1.65 18.52
CA LEU A 155 -17.00 2.57 18.18
C LEU A 155 -18.29 1.80 17.84
N PHE A 156 -18.20 0.78 17.00
CA PHE A 156 -19.38 0.03 16.57
C PHE A 156 -19.93 -0.86 17.68
N LYS A 157 -19.11 -1.70 18.28
CA LYS A 157 -19.58 -2.70 19.27
C LYS A 157 -19.93 -2.09 20.62
N ALA A 158 -19.07 -1.22 21.16
CA ALA A 158 -19.31 -0.58 22.44
C ALA A 158 -20.13 0.71 22.33
N GLY A 159 -19.85 1.55 21.35
CA GLY A 159 -20.53 2.83 21.15
C GLY A 159 -21.94 2.67 20.56
N PHE A 160 -22.04 2.15 19.35
CA PHE A 160 -23.34 1.98 18.66
C PHE A 160 -24.09 0.72 19.07
N ARG A 161 -23.44 -0.23 19.74
CA ARG A 161 -23.98 -1.55 20.08
C ARG A 161 -24.47 -2.34 18.86
N SER A 162 -23.74 -2.22 17.76
CA SER A 162 -24.02 -2.85 16.48
C SER A 162 -22.88 -3.77 16.06
N ASN A 163 -23.20 -4.86 15.39
CA ASN A 163 -22.26 -5.76 14.72
C ASN A 163 -22.18 -5.50 13.21
N ASN A 164 -22.80 -4.44 12.70
CA ASN A 164 -22.79 -4.08 11.28
C ASN A 164 -21.44 -3.49 10.84
N ILE A 165 -20.36 -4.19 11.14
CA ILE A 165 -19.00 -3.86 10.72
C ILE A 165 -18.36 -5.13 10.14
N ASP A 166 -17.88 -5.03 8.92
CA ASP A 166 -17.18 -6.12 8.24
C ASP A 166 -15.91 -5.59 7.53
N PRO A 167 -14.82 -6.37 7.51
CA PRO A 167 -13.62 -6.00 6.75
C PRO A 167 -13.83 -6.18 5.24
N ASN A 168 -12.98 -5.53 4.43
CA ASN A 168 -13.04 -5.73 2.99
C ASN A 168 -12.79 -7.20 2.57
N ALA A 169 -12.06 -7.97 3.36
CA ALA A 169 -11.80 -9.38 3.10
C ALA A 169 -13.10 -10.22 3.00
N ARG A 170 -14.18 -9.82 3.67
CA ARG A 170 -15.50 -10.44 3.53
C ARG A 170 -16.00 -10.40 2.09
N HIS A 171 -15.74 -9.32 1.37
CA HIS A 171 -16.17 -9.10 -0.03
C HIS A 171 -15.08 -9.45 -1.04
N CYS A 172 -13.87 -9.78 -0.60
CA CYS A 172 -12.71 -10.04 -1.43
C CYS A 172 -12.40 -11.55 -1.53
N MET A 173 -12.15 -12.22 -0.39
CA MET A 173 -11.63 -13.58 -0.38
C MET A 173 -12.30 -14.51 0.65
N ALA A 174 -13.49 -14.17 1.15
CA ALA A 174 -14.20 -15.01 2.10
C ALA A 174 -14.48 -16.43 1.58
N SER A 175 -14.69 -16.58 0.27
CA SER A 175 -14.82 -17.90 -0.35
C SER A 175 -13.55 -18.73 -0.23
N ALA A 176 -12.37 -18.10 -0.37
CA ALA A 176 -11.08 -18.77 -0.18
C ALA A 176 -10.89 -19.19 1.28
N VAL A 177 -11.22 -18.32 2.24
CA VAL A 177 -11.21 -18.66 3.69
C VAL A 177 -12.02 -19.92 3.94
N VAL A 178 -13.28 -19.97 3.46
CA VAL A 178 -14.15 -21.15 3.63
C VAL A 178 -13.57 -22.37 2.92
N GLY A 179 -12.96 -22.19 1.75
CA GLY A 179 -12.29 -23.27 1.02
C GLY A 179 -11.12 -23.86 1.83
N PHE A 180 -10.25 -23.04 2.37
CA PHE A 180 -9.13 -23.46 3.23
C PHE A 180 -9.63 -24.16 4.50
N MET A 181 -10.60 -23.57 5.19
CA MET A 181 -11.17 -24.18 6.42
C MET A 181 -11.83 -25.55 6.14
N ARG A 182 -12.52 -25.70 5.02
CA ARG A 182 -13.15 -26.98 4.66
C ARG A 182 -12.15 -28.05 4.24
N THR A 183 -11.05 -27.64 3.61
CA THR A 183 -10.05 -28.57 3.05
C THR A 183 -9.00 -28.92 4.10
N PHE A 184 -8.51 -27.93 4.84
CA PHE A 184 -7.35 -28.05 5.74
C PHE A 184 -7.68 -27.84 7.21
N GLY A 185 -8.88 -27.40 7.54
CA GLY A 185 -9.30 -27.10 8.91
C GLY A 185 -8.87 -25.74 9.44
N MET A 186 -8.12 -24.95 8.66
CA MET A 186 -7.62 -23.63 9.04
C MET A 186 -7.55 -22.70 7.85
N ASP A 187 -7.56 -21.38 8.10
CA ASP A 187 -7.40 -20.35 7.09
C ASP A 187 -5.94 -19.88 7.01
N GLU A 188 -5.05 -20.76 6.58
CA GLU A 188 -3.63 -20.48 6.40
C GLU A 188 -3.09 -21.16 5.14
N PRO A 189 -2.17 -20.54 4.40
CA PRO A 189 -1.44 -21.22 3.34
C PRO A 189 -0.52 -22.29 3.93
N MET A 190 -0.47 -23.47 3.31
CA MET A 190 0.30 -24.62 3.78
C MET A 190 1.79 -24.54 3.46
N GLY A 191 2.22 -23.52 2.72
CA GLY A 191 3.60 -23.27 2.33
C GLY A 191 4.09 -21.89 2.75
N CYS A 192 5.34 -21.60 2.41
CA CYS A 192 5.94 -20.29 2.62
C CYS A 192 6.63 -19.80 1.34
N TYR A 193 7.06 -18.54 1.32
CA TYR A 193 7.72 -17.97 0.14
C TYR A 193 9.07 -18.63 -0.18
N ASP A 194 9.74 -19.24 0.78
CA ASP A 194 11.02 -19.91 0.54
C ASP A 194 10.87 -21.25 -0.20
N ASP A 195 9.66 -21.81 -0.26
CA ASP A 195 9.33 -22.95 -1.09
C ASP A 195 9.50 -22.64 -2.61
N ILE A 196 9.40 -21.34 -2.98
CA ILE A 196 9.60 -20.89 -4.37
C ILE A 196 10.98 -21.26 -4.88
N GLU A 197 12.02 -21.18 -4.06
CA GLU A 197 13.39 -21.51 -4.46
C GLU A 197 13.63 -23.01 -4.53
N GLN A 198 12.71 -23.83 -4.07
CA GLN A 198 12.87 -25.30 -4.02
C GLN A 198 11.90 -26.04 -4.94
N ALA A 199 10.78 -25.40 -5.32
CA ALA A 199 9.76 -26.03 -6.14
C ALA A 199 10.25 -26.32 -7.56
N ASP A 200 9.81 -27.44 -8.11
CA ASP A 200 10.07 -27.87 -9.50
C ASP A 200 8.86 -27.64 -10.42
N ALA A 201 7.70 -27.32 -9.85
CA ALA A 201 6.50 -26.98 -10.60
C ALA A 201 5.70 -25.86 -9.91
N PHE A 202 5.18 -24.95 -10.72
CA PHE A 202 4.33 -23.87 -10.30
C PHE A 202 3.03 -23.88 -11.08
N VAL A 203 1.90 -23.70 -10.41
CA VAL A 203 0.60 -23.50 -11.05
C VAL A 203 0.07 -22.14 -10.65
N LEU A 204 -0.02 -21.20 -11.60
CA LEU A 204 -0.62 -19.89 -11.42
C LEU A 204 -2.09 -19.95 -11.79
N TRP A 205 -2.94 -20.11 -10.81
CA TRP A 205 -4.37 -20.28 -11.00
C TRP A 205 -5.13 -18.96 -10.85
N GLY A 206 -5.55 -18.38 -11.96
CA GLY A 206 -6.24 -17.09 -12.02
C GLY A 206 -5.37 -15.89 -11.60
N ALA A 207 -4.06 -16.08 -11.48
CA ALA A 207 -3.13 -15.07 -11.00
C ALA A 207 -2.26 -14.50 -12.12
N ASN A 208 -2.36 -13.20 -12.36
CA ASN A 208 -1.40 -12.45 -13.19
C ASN A 208 -0.20 -12.03 -12.32
N MET A 209 0.68 -12.98 -12.00
CA MET A 209 1.81 -12.77 -11.09
C MET A 209 2.78 -11.71 -11.59
N ALA A 210 3.05 -11.66 -12.89
CA ALA A 210 4.02 -10.74 -13.50
C ALA A 210 3.65 -9.27 -13.25
N GLU A 211 2.38 -8.93 -13.28
CA GLU A 211 1.91 -7.54 -13.08
C GLU A 211 1.45 -7.28 -11.65
N MET A 212 0.74 -8.22 -11.04
CA MET A 212 0.13 -8.01 -9.72
C MET A 212 1.11 -8.25 -8.58
N HIS A 213 2.02 -9.22 -8.72
CA HIS A 213 3.00 -9.62 -7.71
C HIS A 213 4.43 -9.74 -8.28
N PRO A 214 5.01 -8.66 -8.87
CA PRO A 214 6.25 -8.74 -9.64
C PRO A 214 7.44 -9.30 -8.84
N ILE A 215 7.50 -9.09 -7.54
CA ILE A 215 8.59 -9.60 -6.71
C ILE A 215 8.51 -11.12 -6.56
N LEU A 216 7.32 -11.68 -6.32
CA LEU A 216 7.16 -13.14 -6.31
C LEU A 216 7.40 -13.73 -7.71
N TRP A 217 6.95 -13.05 -8.76
CA TRP A 217 7.21 -13.45 -10.13
C TRP A 217 8.70 -13.49 -10.43
N SER A 218 9.48 -12.52 -9.98
CA SER A 218 10.94 -12.51 -10.15
C SER A 218 11.60 -13.69 -9.44
N ARG A 219 11.12 -14.09 -8.26
CA ARG A 219 11.62 -15.28 -7.55
C ARG A 219 11.34 -16.57 -8.33
N ILE A 220 10.11 -16.73 -8.86
CA ILE A 220 9.74 -17.87 -9.74
C ILE A 220 10.63 -17.89 -11.00
N THR A 221 10.81 -16.72 -11.64
CA THR A 221 11.64 -16.59 -12.83
C THR A 221 13.12 -16.95 -12.52
N ASN A 222 13.66 -16.47 -11.41
CA ASN A 222 15.01 -16.83 -10.98
C ASN A 222 15.15 -18.34 -10.76
N ARG A 223 14.16 -18.97 -10.11
CA ARG A 223 14.16 -20.44 -9.94
C ARG A 223 14.16 -21.16 -11.29
N ARG A 224 13.35 -20.72 -12.22
CA ARG A 224 13.26 -21.28 -13.59
C ARG A 224 14.56 -21.09 -14.38
N LEU A 225 15.22 -19.94 -14.23
CA LEU A 225 16.53 -19.69 -14.87
C LEU A 225 17.65 -20.54 -14.27
N SER A 226 17.60 -20.83 -12.97
CA SER A 226 18.58 -21.66 -12.29
C SER A 226 18.40 -23.17 -12.54
N ASN A 227 17.19 -23.59 -12.92
CA ASN A 227 16.86 -24.99 -13.20
C ASN A 227 15.84 -25.07 -14.35
N GLN A 228 16.32 -25.47 -15.54
CA GLN A 228 15.49 -25.55 -16.76
C GLN A 228 14.39 -26.63 -16.71
N ASN A 229 14.44 -27.53 -15.73
CA ASN A 229 13.40 -28.55 -15.55
C ASN A 229 12.17 -28.02 -14.79
N VAL A 230 12.22 -26.79 -14.29
CA VAL A 230 11.11 -26.16 -13.58
C VAL A 230 9.97 -25.85 -14.56
N THR A 231 8.79 -26.36 -14.25
CA THR A 231 7.56 -26.14 -15.02
C THR A 231 6.73 -25.02 -14.42
N VAL A 232 6.22 -24.13 -15.27
CA VAL A 232 5.23 -23.09 -14.86
C VAL A 232 4.00 -23.26 -15.73
N ALA A 233 2.87 -23.60 -15.11
CA ALA A 233 1.58 -23.66 -15.74
C ALA A 233 0.75 -22.43 -15.33
N VAL A 234 0.09 -21.78 -16.30
CA VAL A 234 -0.78 -20.63 -16.07
C VAL A 234 -2.20 -20.98 -16.48
N LEU A 235 -3.12 -20.97 -15.52
CA LEU A 235 -4.54 -21.22 -15.73
C LEU A 235 -5.31 -19.90 -15.58
N SER A 236 -5.78 -19.34 -16.69
CA SER A 236 -6.50 -18.07 -16.70
C SER A 236 -7.56 -18.02 -17.80
N THR A 237 -8.53 -17.15 -17.65
CA THR A 237 -9.59 -16.90 -18.62
C THR A 237 -9.18 -15.97 -19.75
N TYR A 238 -8.03 -15.32 -19.65
CA TYR A 238 -7.46 -14.43 -20.66
C TYR A 238 -5.93 -14.49 -20.63
N GLN A 239 -5.29 -14.16 -21.75
CA GLN A 239 -3.84 -14.09 -21.85
C GLN A 239 -3.31 -12.80 -21.21
N HIS A 240 -2.27 -12.93 -20.41
CA HIS A 240 -1.61 -11.82 -19.71
C HIS A 240 -0.09 -12.07 -19.58
N ARG A 241 0.64 -11.11 -19.03
CA ARG A 241 2.13 -11.12 -18.97
C ARG A 241 2.76 -12.35 -18.31
N SER A 242 2.06 -13.07 -17.46
CA SER A 242 2.61 -14.29 -16.85
C SER A 242 2.61 -15.51 -17.80
N PHE A 243 2.06 -15.39 -19.02
CA PHE A 243 2.17 -16.40 -20.08
C PHE A 243 3.48 -16.28 -20.89
N GLU A 244 4.16 -15.14 -20.83
CA GLU A 244 5.42 -14.84 -21.50
C GLU A 244 6.61 -15.33 -20.66
#